data_0d26e05d5e06db0b334f0543f3a6b965
#
_entry.id   0d26e05d5e06db0b334f0543f3a6b965
#
_cell.length_a   1.000
_cell.length_b   1.000
_cell.length_c   1.000
_cell.angle_alpha   90.00
_cell.angle_beta   90.00
_cell.angle_gamma   90.00
#
_symmetry.space_group_name_H-M   'P 1'
#
loop_
_entity.id
_entity.type
_entity.pdbx_description
1 polymer ?
#
loop_
_entity_poly.entity_id
_entity_poly.type
_entity_poly.pdbx_seq_one_letter_code
_entity_poly.pdbx_strand_id
1 'polypeptide(L)'
;MNVDTREQPSAARPGGDPGGPDGVVPVARLTPPPPPRVRTGAHVVAGVVALLAVVALWLTYRVFVTTTAGQHVDELALEGAEHGQNSLWQVAEPVLDVVSVTFVVLGVGAAIAVALVRRRWILALQVAVLVGGANLTTQVLKHYVLDRPDLLSGWNGPNTLPSGHTTVAASVSVALLLATPRAWRPVVALLGGAYTAATGVSVLIGQWHRPSDVVAALFVVLAWGALVCALTPASSLDLAPRRHRAASGVARPGAFATPGSSVVAGLLLLGAAVAGGLSAAAVVRLTGDGTTGVPSDVAAYAAGSLAVLGATAVTFALLLLLRQSTARPRA
;
A
#
# COMPACT_ATOMS: atom_id res chain seq x y z
N MET A 1 -31.41 92.08 16.84
CA MET A 1 -30.17 91.31 16.93
C MET A 1 -30.33 90.14 16.00
N ASN A 2 -29.53 90.14 14.95
CA ASN A 2 -29.65 89.38 13.73
C ASN A 2 -29.63 87.84 13.95
N VAL A 3 -30.61 87.15 13.37
CA VAL A 3 -30.54 85.77 13.09
C VAL A 3 -30.45 85.55 11.59
N ASP A 4 -29.30 85.06 11.19
CA ASP A 4 -28.91 84.84 9.78
C ASP A 4 -29.46 83.48 9.36
N THR A 5 -30.46 83.45 8.47
CA THR A 5 -31.04 82.26 7.86
C THR A 5 -30.34 81.98 6.56
N ARG A 6 -29.39 81.08 6.51
CA ARG A 6 -28.82 80.52 5.28
C ARG A 6 -29.71 79.46 4.67
N GLU A 7 -30.28 79.82 3.53
CA GLU A 7 -30.97 78.85 2.62
C GLU A 7 -29.95 77.84 2.04
N GLN A 8 -30.31 76.57 2.14
CA GLN A 8 -29.59 75.50 1.43
C GLN A 8 -30.18 75.36 0.02
N PRO A 9 -29.39 75.20 -1.01
CA PRO A 9 -29.89 74.93 -2.36
C PRO A 9 -30.33 73.50 -2.51
N SER A 10 -31.57 73.31 -2.96
CA SER A 10 -32.19 72.03 -3.36
C SER A 10 -31.38 71.37 -4.48
N ALA A 11 -30.83 70.19 -4.20
CA ALA A 11 -30.22 69.34 -5.21
C ALA A 11 -31.32 68.65 -6.04
N ALA A 12 -31.33 69.00 -7.31
CA ALA A 12 -32.17 68.36 -8.34
C ALA A 12 -31.82 66.87 -8.46
N ARG A 13 -32.82 66.00 -8.35
CA ARG A 13 -32.70 64.57 -8.67
C ARG A 13 -32.64 64.46 -10.21
N PRO A 14 -31.64 63.71 -10.77
CA PRO A 14 -31.72 63.33 -12.16
C PRO A 14 -32.80 62.21 -12.30
N GLY A 15 -33.77 62.45 -13.17
CA GLY A 15 -34.80 61.47 -13.56
C GLY A 15 -34.15 60.28 -14.20
N GLY A 16 -34.29 59.15 -13.55
CA GLY A 16 -33.95 57.85 -14.11
C GLY A 16 -35.06 57.43 -15.04
N ASP A 17 -34.71 57.19 -16.26
CA ASP A 17 -35.57 56.65 -17.31
C ASP A 17 -35.90 55.19 -16.97
N PRO A 18 -37.16 54.76 -16.75
CA PRO A 18 -37.52 53.40 -16.52
C PRO A 18 -37.93 52.73 -17.83
N GLY A 19 -37.06 51.99 -18.47
CA GLY A 19 -37.60 51.13 -19.54
C GLY A 19 -36.68 50.89 -20.71
N GLY A 20 -35.64 50.13 -20.53
CA GLY A 20 -35.04 49.36 -21.61
C GLY A 20 -35.25 47.86 -21.30
N PRO A 21 -35.83 47.04 -22.21
CA PRO A 21 -36.09 45.61 -21.95
C PRO A 21 -34.89 44.71 -22.14
N ASP A 22 -33.68 45.19 -22.04
CA ASP A 22 -32.47 44.40 -22.33
C ASP A 22 -31.41 44.38 -21.22
N GLY A 23 -31.90 44.23 -19.97
CA GLY A 23 -31.04 43.87 -18.83
C GLY A 23 -30.63 42.42 -18.83
N VAL A 24 -30.27 41.84 -19.97
CA VAL A 24 -29.60 40.54 -20.02
C VAL A 24 -28.18 40.72 -19.51
N VAL A 25 -28.01 40.53 -18.22
CA VAL A 25 -26.67 40.38 -17.65
C VAL A 25 -25.99 39.25 -18.44
N PRO A 26 -24.88 39.49 -19.14
CA PRO A 26 -24.19 38.43 -19.86
C PRO A 26 -23.86 37.35 -18.84
N VAL A 27 -24.53 36.21 -18.89
CA VAL A 27 -24.11 35.03 -18.15
C VAL A 27 -22.72 34.72 -18.69
N ALA A 28 -21.69 35.14 -17.95
CA ALA A 28 -20.31 34.81 -18.27
C ALA A 28 -20.30 33.29 -18.48
N ARG A 29 -20.09 32.87 -19.72
CA ARG A 29 -19.96 31.44 -20.04
C ARG A 29 -18.81 30.96 -19.18
N LEU A 30 -19.17 30.27 -18.07
CA LEU A 30 -18.19 29.60 -17.22
C LEU A 30 -17.48 28.59 -18.11
N THR A 31 -16.28 28.93 -18.54
CA THR A 31 -15.43 27.98 -19.25
C THR A 31 -15.32 26.74 -18.35
N PRO A 32 -15.65 25.55 -18.85
CA PRO A 32 -15.54 24.35 -18.03
C PRO A 32 -14.12 24.27 -17.45
N PRO A 33 -13.98 23.95 -16.18
CA PRO A 33 -12.65 23.86 -15.56
C PRO A 33 -11.79 22.86 -16.35
N PRO A 34 -10.50 23.14 -16.54
CA PRO A 34 -9.61 22.28 -17.28
C PRO A 34 -9.63 20.86 -16.68
N PRO A 35 -9.50 19.82 -17.50
CA PRO A 35 -9.53 18.45 -17.03
C PRO A 35 -8.43 18.23 -15.99
N PRO A 36 -8.69 17.43 -14.93
CA PRO A 36 -7.72 17.16 -13.90
C PRO A 36 -6.47 16.47 -14.49
N ARG A 37 -5.30 17.02 -14.19
CA ARG A 37 -4.02 16.49 -14.70
C ARG A 37 -3.36 15.59 -13.65
N VAL A 38 -2.68 14.55 -14.10
CA VAL A 38 -1.89 13.65 -13.25
C VAL A 38 -0.58 14.32 -12.79
N ARG A 39 -0.08 13.90 -11.64
CA ARG A 39 1.21 14.37 -11.07
C ARG A 39 2.33 13.46 -11.58
N THR A 40 2.95 13.79 -12.71
CA THR A 40 3.99 12.96 -13.37
C THR A 40 5.07 12.50 -12.39
N GLY A 41 5.58 13.39 -11.52
CA GLY A 41 6.60 12.99 -10.53
C GLY A 41 6.14 11.88 -9.58
N ALA A 42 4.86 11.87 -9.15
CA ALA A 42 4.34 10.80 -8.31
C ALA A 42 4.25 9.44 -9.05
N HIS A 43 3.94 9.47 -10.35
CA HIS A 43 3.90 8.26 -11.18
C HIS A 43 5.31 7.71 -11.43
N VAL A 44 6.30 8.59 -11.67
CA VAL A 44 7.71 8.19 -11.80
C VAL A 44 8.21 7.55 -10.51
N VAL A 45 7.95 8.16 -9.35
CA VAL A 45 8.31 7.57 -8.05
C VAL A 45 7.66 6.19 -7.86
N ALA A 46 6.40 6.02 -8.24
CA ALA A 46 5.73 4.73 -8.16
C ALA A 46 6.38 3.68 -9.09
N GLY A 47 6.78 4.07 -10.31
CA GLY A 47 7.53 3.20 -11.22
C GLY A 47 8.90 2.78 -10.67
N VAL A 48 9.62 3.72 -10.05
CA VAL A 48 10.90 3.43 -9.37
C VAL A 48 10.71 2.46 -8.21
N VAL A 49 9.68 2.65 -7.38
CA VAL A 49 9.37 1.72 -6.27
C VAL A 49 9.02 0.33 -6.81
N ALA A 50 8.28 0.23 -7.92
CA ALA A 50 7.98 -1.06 -8.55
C ALA A 50 9.27 -1.77 -8.99
N LEU A 51 10.20 -1.06 -9.64
CA LEU A 51 11.48 -1.61 -10.05
C LEU A 51 12.33 -2.04 -8.84
N LEU A 52 12.42 -1.21 -7.81
CA LEU A 52 13.16 -1.55 -6.59
C LEU A 52 12.57 -2.77 -5.87
N ALA A 53 11.25 -2.95 -5.89
CA ALA A 53 10.60 -4.15 -5.35
C ALA A 53 10.98 -5.42 -6.14
N VAL A 54 11.07 -5.34 -7.47
CA VAL A 54 11.55 -6.45 -8.31
C VAL A 54 13.02 -6.76 -8.00
N VAL A 55 13.87 -5.76 -7.85
CA VAL A 55 15.27 -5.94 -7.46
C VAL A 55 15.37 -6.57 -6.07
N ALA A 56 14.58 -6.11 -5.11
CA ALA A 56 14.56 -6.67 -3.77
C ALA A 56 14.10 -8.14 -3.75
N LEU A 57 13.07 -8.49 -4.54
CA LEU A 57 12.66 -9.88 -4.76
C LEU A 57 13.80 -10.74 -5.30
N TRP A 58 14.49 -10.26 -6.35
CA TRP A 58 15.61 -10.97 -6.94
C TRP A 58 16.79 -11.12 -5.96
N LEU A 59 17.09 -10.08 -5.18
CA LEU A 59 18.11 -10.15 -4.13
C LEU A 59 17.73 -11.14 -3.02
N THR A 60 16.46 -11.18 -2.61
CA THR A 60 15.98 -12.17 -1.64
C THR A 60 16.23 -13.59 -2.17
N TYR A 61 15.88 -13.86 -3.41
CA TYR A 61 16.17 -15.15 -4.05
C TYR A 61 17.67 -15.42 -4.09
N ARG A 62 18.49 -14.47 -4.56
CA ARG A 62 19.94 -14.64 -4.68
C ARG A 62 20.61 -14.89 -3.35
N VAL A 63 20.20 -14.24 -2.29
CA VAL A 63 20.83 -14.36 -0.97
C VAL A 63 20.34 -15.62 -0.25
N PHE A 64 19.04 -15.83 -0.16
CA PHE A 64 18.49 -16.87 0.71
C PHE A 64 18.25 -18.21 0.02
N VAL A 65 18.13 -18.24 -1.32
CA VAL A 65 17.88 -19.49 -2.04
C VAL A 65 19.12 -20.03 -2.75
N THR A 66 20.00 -19.13 -3.24
CA THR A 66 21.14 -19.59 -4.05
C THR A 66 22.49 -19.54 -3.33
N THR A 67 22.51 -19.35 -2.01
CA THR A 67 23.74 -19.44 -1.19
C THR A 67 23.55 -20.41 -0.03
N THR A 68 24.63 -21.13 0.33
CA THR A 68 24.60 -22.06 1.48
C THR A 68 24.28 -21.36 2.79
N ALA A 69 24.91 -20.19 3.04
CA ALA A 69 24.65 -19.41 4.28
C ALA A 69 23.20 -18.94 4.37
N GLY A 70 22.61 -18.47 3.24
CA GLY A 70 21.22 -18.04 3.22
C GLY A 70 20.25 -19.20 3.42
N GLN A 71 20.47 -20.34 2.75
CA GLN A 71 19.66 -21.53 2.98
C GLN A 71 19.76 -22.04 4.41
N HIS A 72 20.93 -22.00 5.01
CA HIS A 72 21.14 -22.44 6.40
C HIS A 72 20.36 -21.56 7.41
N VAL A 73 20.39 -20.21 7.23
CA VAL A 73 19.62 -19.30 8.09
C VAL A 73 18.11 -19.49 7.90
N ASP A 74 17.65 -19.67 6.67
CA ASP A 74 16.24 -19.93 6.36
C ASP A 74 15.75 -21.28 6.95
N GLU A 75 16.63 -22.31 6.97
CA GLU A 75 16.31 -23.62 7.53
C GLU A 75 16.29 -23.54 9.07
N LEU A 76 17.28 -22.95 9.70
CA LEU A 76 17.28 -22.70 11.15
C LEU A 76 16.00 -21.94 11.57
N ALA A 77 15.54 -20.97 10.79
CA ALA A 77 14.30 -20.25 11.08
C ALA A 77 13.06 -21.17 10.95
N LEU A 78 13.06 -22.11 10.03
CA LEU A 78 12.00 -23.11 9.88
C LEU A 78 11.99 -24.10 11.05
N GLU A 79 13.17 -24.60 11.46
CA GLU A 79 13.32 -25.46 12.64
C GLU A 79 12.89 -24.74 13.92
N GLY A 80 13.36 -23.48 14.11
CA GLY A 80 13.00 -22.66 15.27
C GLY A 80 11.50 -22.34 15.36
N ALA A 81 10.76 -22.44 14.26
CA ALA A 81 9.31 -22.25 14.24
C ALA A 81 8.55 -23.35 15.01
N GLU A 82 9.15 -24.50 15.29
CA GLU A 82 8.58 -25.53 16.18
C GLU A 82 8.22 -24.99 17.55
N HIS A 83 9.06 -24.07 18.10
CA HIS A 83 8.79 -23.41 19.36
C HIS A 83 7.51 -22.54 19.28
N GLY A 84 7.28 -21.90 18.13
CA GLY A 84 6.06 -21.15 17.85
C GLY A 84 4.86 -22.06 17.66
N GLN A 85 5.02 -23.19 16.97
CA GLN A 85 3.95 -24.15 16.71
C GLN A 85 3.38 -24.71 18.02
N ASN A 86 4.21 -25.09 18.95
CA ASN A 86 3.79 -25.65 20.24
C ASN A 86 2.98 -24.65 21.11
N SER A 87 3.21 -23.34 20.96
CA SER A 87 2.61 -22.31 21.82
C SER A 87 1.56 -21.44 21.12
N LEU A 88 1.67 -21.24 19.82
CA LEU A 88 0.88 -20.26 19.08
C LEU A 88 0.01 -20.87 17.97
N TRP A 89 0.01 -22.20 17.77
CA TRP A 89 -0.76 -22.83 16.71
C TRP A 89 -2.25 -22.56 16.81
N GLN A 90 -2.82 -22.58 18.01
CA GLN A 90 -4.23 -22.27 18.24
C GLN A 90 -4.64 -20.85 17.77
N VAL A 91 -3.67 -19.93 17.67
CA VAL A 91 -3.89 -18.58 17.15
C VAL A 91 -3.56 -18.50 15.66
N ALA A 92 -2.55 -19.24 15.20
CA ALA A 92 -2.10 -19.23 13.81
C ALA A 92 -3.07 -19.94 12.86
N GLU A 93 -3.62 -21.09 13.26
CA GLU A 93 -4.54 -21.90 12.46
C GLU A 93 -5.79 -21.13 12.01
N PRO A 94 -6.55 -20.45 12.88
CA PRO A 94 -7.70 -19.65 12.44
C PRO A 94 -7.33 -18.51 11.48
N VAL A 95 -6.13 -17.93 11.60
CA VAL A 95 -5.65 -16.91 10.67
C VAL A 95 -5.43 -17.49 9.28
N LEU A 96 -4.89 -18.72 9.19
CA LEU A 96 -4.66 -19.41 7.94
C LEU A 96 -5.97 -19.92 7.31
N ASP A 97 -6.93 -20.36 8.10
CA ASP A 97 -8.26 -20.79 7.64
C ASP A 97 -9.02 -19.63 6.97
N VAL A 98 -8.84 -18.40 7.46
CA VAL A 98 -9.41 -17.20 6.83
C VAL A 98 -8.78 -16.95 5.46
N VAL A 99 -7.52 -17.36 5.18
CA VAL A 99 -6.91 -17.27 3.83
C VAL A 99 -7.48 -18.34 2.89
N SER A 100 -8.75 -18.63 3.03
CA SER A 100 -9.50 -19.54 2.17
C SER A 100 -9.91 -18.87 0.85
N VAL A 101 -10.36 -19.67 -0.11
CA VAL A 101 -10.98 -19.17 -1.36
C VAL A 101 -12.08 -18.16 -1.05
N THR A 102 -12.84 -18.38 0.03
CA THR A 102 -13.91 -17.50 0.50
C THR A 102 -13.37 -16.10 0.84
N PHE A 103 -12.26 -15.98 1.55
CA PHE A 103 -11.64 -14.67 1.85
C PHE A 103 -11.23 -13.93 0.59
N VAL A 104 -10.60 -14.64 -0.37
CA VAL A 104 -10.20 -14.04 -1.65
C VAL A 104 -11.42 -13.50 -2.39
N VAL A 105 -12.45 -14.33 -2.55
CA VAL A 105 -13.69 -13.96 -3.26
C VAL A 105 -14.37 -12.78 -2.57
N LEU A 106 -14.52 -12.81 -1.25
CA LEU A 106 -15.15 -11.72 -0.49
C LEU A 106 -14.30 -10.45 -0.52
N GLY A 107 -13.00 -10.54 -0.31
CA GLY A 107 -12.10 -9.37 -0.28
C GLY A 107 -11.95 -8.71 -1.65
N VAL A 108 -11.73 -9.49 -2.69
CA VAL A 108 -11.68 -8.98 -4.08
C VAL A 108 -13.05 -8.48 -4.51
N GLY A 109 -14.11 -9.23 -4.20
CA GLY A 109 -15.49 -8.82 -4.48
C GLY A 109 -15.84 -7.50 -3.79
N ALA A 110 -15.48 -7.33 -2.52
CA ALA A 110 -15.67 -6.07 -1.79
C ALA A 110 -14.87 -4.91 -2.42
N ALA A 111 -13.61 -5.13 -2.80
CA ALA A 111 -12.79 -4.09 -3.45
C ALA A 111 -13.37 -3.67 -4.81
N ILE A 112 -13.82 -4.63 -5.60
CA ILE A 112 -14.49 -4.39 -6.88
C ILE A 112 -15.84 -3.68 -6.66
N ALA A 113 -16.66 -4.15 -5.72
CA ALA A 113 -17.95 -3.54 -5.40
C ALA A 113 -17.80 -2.07 -4.97
N VAL A 114 -16.83 -1.76 -4.09
CA VAL A 114 -16.50 -0.38 -3.70
C VAL A 114 -16.12 0.46 -4.93
N ALA A 115 -15.32 -0.08 -5.84
CA ALA A 115 -14.93 0.61 -7.06
C ALA A 115 -16.13 0.86 -8.00
N LEU A 116 -17.01 -0.13 -8.18
CA LEU A 116 -18.19 -0.06 -9.04
C LEU A 116 -19.27 0.88 -8.48
N VAL A 117 -19.61 0.78 -7.21
CA VAL A 117 -20.56 1.70 -6.52
C VAL A 117 -20.11 3.16 -6.69
N ARG A 118 -18.79 3.38 -6.68
CA ARG A 118 -18.19 4.69 -6.93
C ARG A 118 -18.08 5.02 -8.43
N ARG A 119 -18.62 4.20 -9.33
CA ARG A 119 -18.53 4.33 -10.80
C ARG A 119 -17.08 4.49 -11.31
N ARG A 120 -16.13 3.76 -10.70
CA ARG A 120 -14.71 3.82 -11.01
C ARG A 120 -14.23 2.52 -11.66
N TRP A 121 -14.72 2.22 -12.85
CA TRP A 121 -14.45 0.98 -13.61
C TRP A 121 -12.95 0.70 -13.78
N ILE A 122 -12.17 1.75 -14.05
CA ILE A 122 -10.71 1.59 -14.20
C ILE A 122 -10.07 1.19 -12.89
N LEU A 123 -10.58 1.66 -11.75
CA LEU A 123 -10.09 1.22 -10.44
C LEU A 123 -10.43 -0.26 -10.18
N ALA A 124 -11.61 -0.73 -10.61
CA ALA A 124 -11.95 -2.15 -10.54
C ALA A 124 -10.99 -3.00 -11.39
N LEU A 125 -10.67 -2.55 -12.60
CA LEU A 125 -9.66 -3.19 -13.44
C LEU A 125 -8.27 -3.18 -12.78
N GLN A 126 -7.84 -2.06 -12.19
CA GLN A 126 -6.57 -1.96 -11.46
C GLN A 126 -6.48 -2.95 -10.30
N VAL A 127 -7.58 -3.13 -9.54
CA VAL A 127 -7.69 -4.14 -8.47
C VAL A 127 -7.54 -5.55 -9.04
N ALA A 128 -8.24 -5.86 -10.14
CA ALA A 128 -8.16 -7.18 -10.78
C ALA A 128 -6.74 -7.47 -11.30
N VAL A 129 -6.10 -6.49 -11.95
CA VAL A 129 -4.72 -6.60 -12.44
C VAL A 129 -3.72 -6.79 -11.29
N LEU A 130 -3.88 -6.06 -10.17
CA LEU A 130 -3.04 -6.21 -9.01
C LEU A 130 -3.13 -7.64 -8.44
N VAL A 131 -4.35 -8.10 -8.12
CA VAL A 131 -4.54 -9.39 -7.46
C VAL A 131 -4.21 -10.53 -8.42
N GLY A 132 -4.72 -10.49 -9.64
CA GLY A 132 -4.44 -11.50 -10.67
C GLY A 132 -2.95 -11.56 -11.02
N GLY A 133 -2.34 -10.40 -11.28
CA GLY A 133 -0.93 -10.27 -11.64
C GLY A 133 0.00 -10.77 -10.53
N ALA A 134 -0.22 -10.35 -9.28
CA ALA A 134 0.60 -10.78 -8.14
C ALA A 134 0.52 -12.29 -7.93
N ASN A 135 -0.70 -12.86 -7.92
CA ASN A 135 -0.88 -14.29 -7.69
C ASN A 135 -0.35 -15.13 -8.87
N LEU A 136 -0.60 -14.72 -10.12
CA LEU A 136 -0.04 -15.39 -11.29
C LEU A 136 1.50 -15.34 -11.29
N THR A 137 2.08 -14.16 -11.01
CA THR A 137 3.55 -14.01 -10.90
C THR A 137 4.12 -14.95 -9.85
N THR A 138 3.50 -15.04 -8.68
CA THR A 138 3.91 -15.96 -7.61
C THR A 138 3.91 -17.42 -8.09
N GLN A 139 2.86 -17.87 -8.78
CA GLN A 139 2.81 -19.25 -9.31
C GLN A 139 3.84 -19.49 -10.40
N VAL A 140 4.01 -18.53 -11.31
CA VAL A 140 5.02 -18.63 -12.38
C VAL A 140 6.44 -18.67 -11.82
N LEU A 141 6.76 -17.78 -10.86
CA LEU A 141 8.08 -17.78 -10.23
C LEU A 141 8.33 -19.08 -9.47
N LYS A 142 7.35 -19.54 -8.69
CA LYS A 142 7.49 -20.75 -7.87
C LYS A 142 7.72 -22.03 -8.68
N HIS A 143 7.03 -22.18 -9.80
CA HIS A 143 6.97 -23.48 -10.50
C HIS A 143 7.76 -23.53 -11.81
N TYR A 144 8.13 -22.36 -12.39
CA TYR A 144 8.70 -22.33 -13.75
C TYR A 144 9.97 -21.49 -13.88
N VAL A 145 10.27 -20.59 -12.94
CA VAL A 145 11.36 -19.62 -13.10
C VAL A 145 12.46 -19.77 -12.06
N LEU A 146 12.07 -20.03 -10.79
CA LEU A 146 13.01 -20.05 -9.68
C LEU A 146 13.22 -21.49 -9.21
N ASP A 147 14.47 -21.93 -9.25
CA ASP A 147 14.90 -23.22 -8.73
C ASP A 147 15.54 -23.05 -7.35
N ARG A 148 15.40 -24.04 -6.48
CA ARG A 148 16.14 -24.11 -5.22
C ARG A 148 17.21 -25.19 -5.34
N PRO A 149 18.50 -24.83 -5.53
CA PRO A 149 19.57 -25.81 -5.58
C PRO A 149 19.73 -26.47 -4.21
N ASP A 150 20.08 -27.75 -4.19
CA ASP A 150 20.39 -28.49 -2.96
C ASP A 150 21.82 -28.13 -2.52
N LEU A 151 21.90 -27.17 -1.59
CA LEU A 151 23.19 -26.69 -1.05
C LEU A 151 23.42 -27.17 0.39
N LEU A 152 22.41 -27.80 1.01
CA LEU A 152 22.48 -28.36 2.35
C LEU A 152 22.28 -29.87 2.30
N SER A 153 23.18 -30.64 2.88
CA SER A 153 23.09 -32.10 2.93
C SER A 153 21.78 -32.54 3.62
N GLY A 154 20.96 -33.29 2.92
CA GLY A 154 19.77 -33.95 3.48
C GLY A 154 18.43 -33.30 3.17
N TRP A 155 18.39 -32.16 2.46
CA TRP A 155 17.11 -31.55 2.07
C TRP A 155 16.94 -31.49 0.55
N ASN A 156 15.91 -32.14 0.03
CA ASN A 156 15.59 -32.24 -1.40
C ASN A 156 14.14 -31.77 -1.70
N GLY A 157 13.65 -30.78 -0.97
CA GLY A 157 12.30 -30.26 -1.19
C GLY A 157 12.21 -29.28 -2.37
N PRO A 158 11.03 -29.09 -2.99
CA PRO A 158 10.84 -28.16 -4.08
C PRO A 158 11.03 -26.69 -3.63
N ASN A 159 11.21 -25.80 -4.61
CA ASN A 159 11.20 -24.37 -4.34
C ASN A 159 9.81 -23.94 -3.79
N THR A 160 9.79 -23.25 -2.65
CA THR A 160 8.58 -22.71 -2.01
C THR A 160 8.42 -21.21 -2.16
N LEU A 161 9.43 -20.52 -2.69
CA LEU A 161 9.47 -19.07 -2.91
C LEU A 161 8.77 -18.69 -4.25
N PRO A 162 7.87 -17.68 -4.23
CA PRO A 162 7.29 -16.94 -3.10
C PRO A 162 6.09 -17.64 -2.43
N SER A 163 5.74 -17.22 -1.20
CA SER A 163 4.57 -17.73 -0.46
C SER A 163 3.25 -17.37 -1.11
N GLY A 164 2.43 -18.38 -1.47
CA GLY A 164 1.10 -18.16 -2.05
C GLY A 164 0.11 -17.54 -1.06
N HIS A 165 0.03 -18.06 0.17
CA HIS A 165 -0.86 -17.53 1.22
C HIS A 165 -0.60 -16.06 1.51
N THR A 166 0.68 -15.69 1.66
CA THR A 166 1.07 -14.29 1.90
C THR A 166 0.75 -13.41 0.69
N THR A 167 0.97 -13.89 -0.55
CA THR A 167 0.62 -13.14 -1.76
C THR A 167 -0.87 -12.83 -1.82
N VAL A 168 -1.71 -13.83 -1.52
CA VAL A 168 -3.17 -13.66 -1.48
C VAL A 168 -3.55 -12.64 -0.41
N ALA A 169 -3.13 -12.83 0.84
CA ALA A 169 -3.47 -11.95 1.96
C ALA A 169 -3.04 -10.49 1.68
N ALA A 170 -1.80 -10.29 1.23
CA ALA A 170 -1.25 -8.99 0.92
C ALA A 170 -1.95 -8.33 -0.28
N SER A 171 -2.15 -9.05 -1.39
CA SER A 171 -2.74 -8.47 -2.59
C SER A 171 -4.20 -8.07 -2.40
N VAL A 172 -4.99 -8.84 -1.65
CA VAL A 172 -6.37 -8.49 -1.29
C VAL A 172 -6.40 -7.28 -0.37
N SER A 173 -5.55 -7.23 0.65
CA SER A 173 -5.43 -6.09 1.57
C SER A 173 -5.03 -4.80 0.85
N VAL A 174 -4.08 -4.89 -0.08
CA VAL A 174 -3.67 -3.75 -0.93
C VAL A 174 -4.79 -3.36 -1.90
N ALA A 175 -5.52 -4.30 -2.47
CA ALA A 175 -6.67 -4.01 -3.32
C ALA A 175 -7.73 -3.18 -2.57
N LEU A 176 -8.04 -3.56 -1.33
CA LEU A 176 -8.93 -2.80 -0.45
C LEU A 176 -8.36 -1.40 -0.15
N LEU A 177 -7.06 -1.28 0.11
CA LEU A 177 -6.39 0.01 0.31
C LEU A 177 -6.55 0.92 -0.93
N LEU A 178 -6.34 0.38 -2.14
CA LEU A 178 -6.47 1.15 -3.38
C LEU A 178 -7.91 1.59 -3.65
N ALA A 179 -8.90 0.73 -3.36
CA ALA A 179 -10.32 1.00 -3.58
C ALA A 179 -10.91 1.98 -2.55
N THR A 180 -10.33 2.04 -1.35
CA THR A 180 -10.85 2.79 -0.22
C THR A 180 -10.77 4.32 -0.42
N PRO A 181 -11.78 5.08 0.05
CA PRO A 181 -11.75 6.54 0.08
C PRO A 181 -10.54 7.07 0.87
N ARG A 182 -9.99 8.20 0.42
CA ARG A 182 -8.76 8.80 0.92
C ARG A 182 -8.65 8.88 2.45
N ALA A 183 -9.74 9.26 3.12
CA ALA A 183 -9.78 9.44 4.58
C ALA A 183 -9.59 8.12 5.36
N TRP A 184 -10.02 7.00 4.80
CA TRP A 184 -10.00 5.69 5.45
C TRP A 184 -8.75 4.84 5.10
N ARG A 185 -7.96 5.26 4.13
CA ARG A 185 -6.75 4.54 3.71
C ARG A 185 -5.76 4.24 4.83
N PRO A 186 -5.49 5.17 5.81
CA PRO A 186 -4.61 4.85 6.92
C PRO A 186 -5.09 3.68 7.77
N VAL A 187 -6.40 3.62 8.05
CA VAL A 187 -7.00 2.52 8.81
C VAL A 187 -6.90 1.20 8.04
N VAL A 188 -7.25 1.22 6.75
CA VAL A 188 -7.15 0.02 5.90
C VAL A 188 -5.70 -0.43 5.73
N ALA A 189 -4.74 0.49 5.68
CA ALA A 189 -3.31 0.15 5.65
C ALA A 189 -2.86 -0.56 6.93
N LEU A 190 -3.31 -0.09 8.10
CA LEU A 190 -2.99 -0.73 9.39
C LEU A 190 -3.66 -2.11 9.51
N LEU A 191 -4.95 -2.21 9.25
CA LEU A 191 -5.68 -3.48 9.36
C LEU A 191 -5.21 -4.51 8.33
N GLY A 192 -5.03 -4.10 7.07
CA GLY A 192 -4.53 -4.96 6.01
C GLY A 192 -3.07 -5.37 6.24
N GLY A 193 -2.24 -4.45 6.76
CA GLY A 193 -0.86 -4.74 7.15
C GLY A 193 -0.80 -5.73 8.31
N ALA A 194 -1.59 -5.51 9.36
CA ALA A 194 -1.67 -6.42 10.50
C ALA A 194 -2.14 -7.82 10.09
N TYR A 195 -3.19 -7.91 9.26
CA TYR A 195 -3.66 -9.19 8.74
C TYR A 195 -2.61 -9.89 7.87
N THR A 196 -1.94 -9.15 6.99
CA THR A 196 -0.86 -9.69 6.14
C THR A 196 0.33 -10.19 6.97
N ALA A 197 0.73 -9.42 7.99
CA ALA A 197 1.79 -9.79 8.91
C ALA A 197 1.42 -11.05 9.71
N ALA A 198 0.19 -11.09 10.25
CA ALA A 198 -0.33 -12.26 10.94
C ALA A 198 -0.30 -13.51 10.05
N THR A 199 -0.79 -13.41 8.80
CA THR A 199 -0.72 -14.50 7.82
C THR A 199 0.73 -14.94 7.56
N GLY A 200 1.63 -13.97 7.34
CA GLY A 200 3.05 -14.24 7.08
C GLY A 200 3.74 -14.94 8.26
N VAL A 201 3.47 -14.54 9.50
CA VAL A 201 4.00 -15.20 10.69
C VAL A 201 3.31 -16.56 10.89
N SER A 202 2.01 -16.69 10.64
CA SER A 202 1.28 -17.97 10.79
C SER A 202 1.80 -19.05 9.85
N VAL A 203 2.18 -18.70 8.59
CA VAL A 203 2.78 -19.71 7.68
C VAL A 203 4.19 -20.13 8.10
N LEU A 204 4.93 -19.29 8.88
CA LEU A 204 6.17 -19.70 9.52
C LEU A 204 5.89 -20.65 10.69
N ILE A 205 4.95 -20.33 11.58
CA ILE A 205 4.52 -21.17 12.71
C ILE A 205 4.06 -22.53 12.22
N GLY A 206 3.32 -22.58 11.11
CA GLY A 206 2.90 -23.83 10.47
C GLY A 206 4.01 -24.61 9.78
N GLN A 207 5.23 -24.08 9.71
CA GLN A 207 6.37 -24.65 8.97
C GLN A 207 6.09 -24.88 7.48
N TRP A 208 5.14 -24.12 6.91
CA TRP A 208 4.77 -24.24 5.49
C TRP A 208 5.69 -23.44 4.57
N HIS A 209 6.33 -22.40 5.11
CA HIS A 209 7.17 -21.47 4.39
C HIS A 209 8.33 -20.96 5.23
N ARG A 210 9.43 -20.65 4.57
CA ARG A 210 10.58 -19.97 5.16
C ARG A 210 10.36 -18.46 5.18
N PRO A 211 11.07 -17.70 6.03
CA PRO A 211 10.97 -16.24 6.05
C PRO A 211 11.20 -15.59 4.68
N SER A 212 12.17 -16.08 3.91
CA SER A 212 12.45 -15.56 2.56
C SER A 212 11.28 -15.70 1.60
N ASP A 213 10.49 -16.78 1.69
CA ASP A 213 9.30 -17.01 0.85
C ASP A 213 8.25 -15.94 1.09
N VAL A 214 8.05 -15.57 2.36
CA VAL A 214 7.08 -14.56 2.80
C VAL A 214 7.52 -13.16 2.38
N VAL A 215 8.79 -12.81 2.60
CA VAL A 215 9.38 -11.53 2.21
C VAL A 215 9.32 -11.35 0.69
N ALA A 216 9.64 -12.40 -0.08
CA ALA A 216 9.53 -12.39 -1.52
C ALA A 216 8.09 -12.14 -2.00
N ALA A 217 7.09 -12.76 -1.37
CA ALA A 217 5.68 -12.54 -1.69
C ALA A 217 5.26 -11.08 -1.47
N LEU A 218 5.74 -10.44 -0.38
CA LEU A 218 5.49 -9.02 -0.12
C LEU A 218 6.09 -8.11 -1.19
N PHE A 219 7.30 -8.43 -1.70
CA PHE A 219 7.90 -7.68 -2.80
C PHE A 219 7.18 -7.89 -4.14
N VAL A 220 6.63 -9.07 -4.41
CA VAL A 220 5.74 -9.27 -5.57
C VAL A 220 4.54 -8.35 -5.48
N VAL A 221 3.86 -8.30 -4.33
CA VAL A 221 2.68 -7.45 -4.14
C VAL A 221 3.04 -5.96 -4.16
N LEU A 222 4.17 -5.57 -3.58
CA LEU A 222 4.67 -4.19 -3.65
C LEU A 222 4.95 -3.77 -5.11
N ALA A 223 5.58 -4.62 -5.90
CA ALA A 223 5.87 -4.35 -7.30
C ALA A 223 4.57 -4.11 -8.11
N TRP A 224 3.59 -5.01 -7.99
CA TRP A 224 2.31 -4.85 -8.68
C TRP A 224 1.50 -3.66 -8.16
N GLY A 225 1.45 -3.43 -6.85
CA GLY A 225 0.76 -2.30 -6.24
C GLY A 225 1.36 -0.96 -6.67
N ALA A 226 2.68 -0.86 -6.70
CA ALA A 226 3.39 0.33 -7.16
C ALA A 226 3.22 0.55 -8.67
N LEU A 227 3.26 -0.51 -9.48
CA LEU A 227 3.00 -0.46 -10.92
C LEU A 227 1.58 0.06 -11.22
N VAL A 228 0.56 -0.47 -10.53
CA VAL A 228 -0.82 -0.01 -10.65
C VAL A 228 -0.96 1.46 -10.23
N CYS A 229 -0.24 1.91 -9.21
CA CYS A 229 -0.17 3.31 -8.83
C CYS A 229 0.52 4.16 -9.91
N ALA A 230 1.60 3.67 -10.52
CA ALA A 230 2.30 4.35 -11.62
C ALA A 230 1.42 4.50 -12.88
N LEU A 231 0.48 3.59 -13.09
CA LEU A 231 -0.44 3.58 -14.23
C LEU A 231 -1.81 4.20 -13.90
N THR A 232 -1.94 4.95 -12.80
CA THR A 232 -3.22 5.58 -12.41
C THR A 232 -3.61 6.69 -13.41
N PRO A 233 -4.70 6.53 -14.19
CA PRO A 233 -5.12 7.51 -15.18
C PRO A 233 -5.87 8.70 -14.55
N ALA A 234 -6.00 9.79 -15.29
CA ALA A 234 -6.70 10.99 -14.85
C ALA A 234 -8.16 10.73 -14.41
N SER A 235 -8.83 9.75 -15.02
CA SER A 235 -10.19 9.33 -14.67
C SER A 235 -10.31 8.62 -13.31
N SER A 236 -9.17 8.14 -12.74
CA SER A 236 -9.12 7.46 -11.45
C SER A 236 -8.61 8.34 -10.30
N LEU A 237 -8.46 9.66 -10.53
CA LEU A 237 -8.04 10.59 -9.49
C LEU A 237 -9.12 10.80 -8.43
N ASP A 238 -8.70 11.10 -7.21
CA ASP A 238 -9.61 11.39 -6.11
C ASP A 238 -10.28 12.75 -6.31
N LEU A 239 -11.59 12.81 -6.02
CA LEU A 239 -12.33 14.06 -6.01
C LEU A 239 -12.12 14.77 -4.67
N ALA A 240 -11.97 16.11 -4.70
CA ALA A 240 -11.98 16.90 -3.47
C ALA A 240 -13.30 16.71 -2.71
N PRO A 241 -13.28 16.60 -1.38
CA PRO A 241 -14.50 16.55 -0.58
C PRO A 241 -15.37 17.78 -0.86
N ARG A 242 -16.71 17.62 -0.89
CA ARG A 242 -17.66 18.71 -1.20
C ARG A 242 -17.42 19.96 -0.33
N ARG A 243 -17.14 19.77 0.97
CA ARG A 243 -16.85 20.86 1.93
C ARG A 243 -15.59 21.69 1.57
N HIS A 244 -14.71 21.16 0.73
CA HIS A 244 -13.47 21.81 0.31
C HIS A 244 -13.52 22.29 -1.15
N ARG A 245 -14.70 22.31 -1.77
CA ARG A 245 -14.90 22.89 -3.10
C ARG A 245 -15.39 24.32 -2.94
N ALA A 246 -14.81 25.26 -3.69
CA ALA A 246 -15.36 26.58 -3.87
C ALA A 246 -16.62 26.52 -4.74
N ALA A 247 -17.42 27.59 -4.77
CA ALA A 247 -18.58 27.70 -5.67
C ALA A 247 -18.20 27.48 -7.15
N SER A 248 -16.97 27.82 -7.54
CA SER A 248 -16.37 27.56 -8.85
C SER A 248 -16.05 26.08 -9.15
N GLY A 249 -16.29 25.17 -8.21
CA GLY A 249 -15.92 23.75 -8.35
C GLY A 249 -14.43 23.45 -8.13
N VAL A 250 -13.60 24.46 -7.90
CA VAL A 250 -12.15 24.32 -7.67
C VAL A 250 -11.88 23.86 -6.22
N ALA A 251 -10.91 22.97 -6.04
CA ALA A 251 -10.50 22.50 -4.71
C ALA A 251 -9.78 23.60 -3.92
N ARG A 252 -10.18 23.82 -2.67
CA ARG A 252 -9.50 24.76 -1.76
C ARG A 252 -8.08 24.27 -1.43
N PRO A 253 -7.13 25.16 -1.08
CA PRO A 253 -5.84 24.77 -0.52
C PRO A 253 -6.02 23.79 0.64
N GLY A 254 -5.19 22.73 0.66
CA GLY A 254 -5.29 21.69 1.71
C GLY A 254 -6.40 20.64 1.55
N ALA A 255 -7.29 20.76 0.55
CA ALA A 255 -8.37 19.78 0.31
C ALA A 255 -7.91 18.31 0.21
N PHE A 256 -6.66 18.10 -0.19
CA PHE A 256 -6.02 16.79 -0.31
C PHE A 256 -4.99 16.50 0.79
N ALA A 257 -4.93 17.30 1.85
CA ALA A 257 -4.09 17.00 3.00
C ALA A 257 -4.59 15.72 3.71
N THR A 258 -3.66 14.83 4.06
CA THR A 258 -3.93 13.58 4.76
C THR A 258 -2.89 13.35 5.86
N PRO A 259 -2.89 14.18 6.91
CA PRO A 259 -1.89 14.07 7.99
C PRO A 259 -1.89 12.66 8.62
N GLY A 260 -3.05 12.05 8.81
CA GLY A 260 -3.16 10.68 9.32
C GLY A 260 -2.43 9.65 8.45
N SER A 261 -2.45 9.79 7.11
CA SER A 261 -1.70 8.90 6.22
C SER A 261 -0.19 9.08 6.36
N SER A 262 0.28 10.32 6.54
CA SER A 262 1.71 10.60 6.73
C SER A 262 2.20 10.08 8.08
N VAL A 263 1.40 10.25 9.14
CA VAL A 263 1.72 9.73 10.48
C VAL A 263 1.78 8.21 10.47
N VAL A 264 0.74 7.54 9.93
CA VAL A 264 0.71 6.07 9.84
C VAL A 264 1.86 5.54 9.01
N ALA A 265 2.13 6.14 7.83
CA ALA A 265 3.26 5.71 7.01
C ALA A 265 4.60 5.92 7.73
N GLY A 266 4.78 7.04 8.44
CA GLY A 266 5.98 7.31 9.23
C GLY A 266 6.19 6.28 10.34
N LEU A 267 5.14 5.92 11.08
CA LEU A 267 5.20 4.88 12.12
C LEU A 267 5.51 3.50 11.54
N LEU A 268 4.90 3.14 10.42
CA LEU A 268 5.18 1.88 9.72
C LEU A 268 6.63 1.83 9.23
N LEU A 269 7.16 2.92 8.65
CA LEU A 269 8.55 2.98 8.20
C LEU A 269 9.54 2.92 9.36
N LEU A 270 9.23 3.57 10.49
CA LEU A 270 10.05 3.48 11.70
C LEU A 270 10.06 2.04 12.24
N GLY A 271 8.88 1.43 12.37
CA GLY A 271 8.77 0.02 12.77
C GLY A 271 9.52 -0.92 11.82
N ALA A 272 9.44 -0.67 10.52
CA ALA A 272 10.18 -1.42 9.52
C ALA A 272 11.70 -1.27 9.65
N ALA A 273 12.19 -0.06 9.90
CA ALA A 273 13.61 0.20 10.11
C ALA A 273 14.13 -0.52 11.36
N VAL A 274 13.37 -0.49 12.45
CA VAL A 274 13.73 -1.20 13.70
C VAL A 274 13.70 -2.71 13.48
N ALA A 275 12.58 -3.26 12.97
CA ALA A 275 12.44 -4.71 12.76
C ALA A 275 13.46 -5.24 11.74
N GLY A 276 13.64 -4.55 10.61
CA GLY A 276 14.60 -4.92 9.58
C GLY A 276 16.05 -4.80 10.08
N GLY A 277 16.37 -3.76 10.86
CA GLY A 277 17.71 -3.58 11.46
C GLY A 277 18.03 -4.68 12.46
N LEU A 278 17.10 -5.03 13.34
CA LEU A 278 17.27 -6.14 14.31
C LEU A 278 17.40 -7.49 13.59
N SER A 279 16.56 -7.73 12.58
CA SER A 279 16.65 -8.94 11.75
C SER A 279 18.01 -9.04 11.06
N ALA A 280 18.46 -7.99 10.39
CA ALA A 280 19.75 -7.97 9.70
C ALA A 280 20.92 -8.19 10.69
N ALA A 281 20.89 -7.55 11.85
CA ALA A 281 21.91 -7.74 12.88
C ALA A 281 21.96 -9.19 13.39
N ALA A 282 20.80 -9.83 13.57
CA ALA A 282 20.72 -11.24 13.96
C ALA A 282 21.26 -12.16 12.86
N VAL A 283 20.87 -11.94 11.59
CA VAL A 283 21.38 -12.73 10.46
C VAL A 283 22.90 -12.63 10.34
N VAL A 284 23.47 -11.41 10.46
CA VAL A 284 24.92 -11.21 10.41
C VAL A 284 25.64 -11.98 11.54
N ARG A 285 25.06 -12.04 12.74
CA ARG A 285 25.61 -12.82 13.85
C ARG A 285 25.51 -14.33 13.63
N LEU A 286 24.40 -14.80 13.02
CA LEU A 286 24.18 -16.22 12.73
C LEU A 286 25.09 -16.73 11.59
N THR A 287 25.47 -15.86 10.65
CA THR A 287 26.35 -16.20 9.54
C THR A 287 27.85 -15.96 9.83
N GLY A 288 28.16 -15.28 10.95
CA GLY A 288 29.52 -15.02 11.41
C GLY A 288 29.88 -15.91 12.60
N ASP A 289 31.06 -15.66 13.19
CA ASP A 289 31.57 -16.40 14.38
C ASP A 289 30.95 -15.93 15.72
N GLY A 290 29.88 -15.12 15.64
CA GLY A 290 29.23 -14.50 16.80
C GLY A 290 28.23 -15.44 17.47
N THR A 291 28.37 -15.61 18.81
CA THR A 291 27.33 -16.28 19.62
C THR A 291 26.18 -15.30 19.91
N THR A 292 24.94 -15.77 19.77
CA THR A 292 23.75 -14.94 20.05
C THR A 292 23.32 -15.01 21.53
N GLY A 293 23.88 -15.93 22.30
CA GLY A 293 23.43 -16.21 23.68
C GLY A 293 22.06 -16.92 23.77
N VAL A 294 21.44 -17.19 22.61
CA VAL A 294 20.18 -17.89 22.43
C VAL A 294 20.42 -19.03 21.44
N PRO A 295 19.71 -20.15 21.49
CA PRO A 295 19.78 -21.19 20.45
C PRO A 295 19.63 -20.60 19.05
N SER A 296 20.44 -21.07 18.09
CA SER A 296 20.55 -20.46 16.74
C SER A 296 19.25 -20.54 15.95
N ASP A 297 18.47 -21.59 16.12
CA ASP A 297 17.16 -21.81 15.53
C ASP A 297 16.11 -20.80 16.05
N VAL A 298 16.04 -20.57 17.35
CA VAL A 298 15.16 -19.56 17.97
C VAL A 298 15.55 -18.16 17.51
N ALA A 299 16.86 -17.85 17.46
CA ALA A 299 17.35 -16.56 17.01
C ALA A 299 17.03 -16.34 15.50
N ALA A 300 17.18 -17.37 14.67
CA ALA A 300 16.85 -17.32 13.25
C ALA A 300 15.32 -17.16 13.02
N TYR A 301 14.49 -17.88 13.79
CA TYR A 301 13.03 -17.72 13.73
C TYR A 301 12.59 -16.31 14.14
N ALA A 302 13.17 -15.76 15.22
CA ALA A 302 12.87 -14.39 15.65
C ALA A 302 13.31 -13.36 14.58
N ALA A 303 14.52 -13.53 14.01
CA ALA A 303 15.02 -12.69 12.91
C ALA A 303 14.13 -12.76 11.68
N GLY A 304 13.70 -13.96 11.28
CA GLY A 304 12.79 -14.19 10.16
C GLY A 304 11.42 -13.55 10.39
N SER A 305 10.86 -13.69 11.59
CA SER A 305 9.60 -13.05 11.97
C SER A 305 9.70 -11.52 11.91
N LEU A 306 10.80 -10.94 12.40
CA LEU A 306 11.08 -9.50 12.31
C LEU A 306 11.23 -9.04 10.85
N ALA A 307 11.88 -9.84 10.00
CA ALA A 307 11.97 -9.55 8.56
C ALA A 307 10.59 -9.48 7.90
N VAL A 308 9.70 -10.41 8.22
CA VAL A 308 8.32 -10.45 7.73
C VAL A 308 7.54 -9.21 8.20
N LEU A 309 7.62 -8.86 9.47
CA LEU A 309 6.97 -7.65 10.02
C LEU A 309 7.50 -6.39 9.36
N GLY A 310 8.82 -6.26 9.22
CA GLY A 310 9.48 -5.13 8.58
C GLY A 310 9.09 -4.99 7.10
N ALA A 311 9.16 -6.07 6.33
CA ALA A 311 8.78 -6.07 4.92
C ALA A 311 7.28 -5.75 4.72
N THR A 312 6.40 -6.25 5.60
CA THR A 312 4.97 -5.90 5.59
C THR A 312 4.78 -4.41 5.84
N ALA A 313 5.43 -3.87 6.88
CA ALA A 313 5.32 -2.46 7.23
C ALA A 313 5.82 -1.53 6.11
N VAL A 314 6.95 -1.84 5.46
CA VAL A 314 7.44 -1.11 4.28
C VAL A 314 6.41 -1.16 3.15
N THR A 315 5.89 -2.35 2.83
CA THR A 315 4.95 -2.56 1.73
C THR A 315 3.70 -1.68 1.91
N PHE A 316 3.07 -1.72 3.08
CA PHE A 316 1.86 -0.94 3.34
C PHE A 316 2.12 0.56 3.49
N ALA A 317 3.26 0.96 4.06
CA ALA A 317 3.66 2.37 4.13
C ALA A 317 3.86 2.97 2.73
N LEU A 318 4.64 2.30 1.88
CA LEU A 318 4.93 2.77 0.53
C LEU A 318 3.65 2.82 -0.32
N LEU A 319 2.83 1.76 -0.31
CA LEU A 319 1.60 1.72 -1.09
C LEU A 319 0.56 2.74 -0.60
N LEU A 320 0.48 3.00 0.72
CA LEU A 320 -0.34 4.09 1.26
C LEU A 320 0.12 5.44 0.70
N LEU A 321 1.41 5.75 0.75
CA LEU A 321 1.97 7.02 0.25
C LEU A 321 1.83 7.15 -1.27
N LEU A 322 2.13 6.09 -2.01
CA LEU A 322 2.01 6.06 -3.47
C LEU A 322 0.56 6.29 -3.89
N ARG A 323 -0.40 5.59 -3.27
CA ARG A 323 -1.82 5.78 -3.59
C ARG A 323 -2.31 7.18 -3.22
N GLN A 324 -1.84 7.77 -2.12
CA GLN A 324 -2.19 9.14 -1.73
C GLN A 324 -1.64 10.18 -2.72
N SER A 325 -0.44 9.96 -3.24
CA SER A 325 0.24 10.90 -4.14
C SER A 325 -0.23 10.78 -5.60
N THR A 326 -0.34 9.55 -6.13
CA THR A 326 -0.71 9.30 -7.54
C THR A 326 -2.20 9.55 -7.82
N ALA A 327 -3.09 9.34 -6.82
CA ALA A 327 -4.51 9.65 -6.97
C ALA A 327 -4.84 11.13 -6.73
N ARG A 328 -3.87 11.99 -6.36
CA ARG A 328 -4.08 13.42 -6.18
C ARG A 328 -3.95 14.15 -7.50
N PRO A 329 -4.95 14.96 -7.93
CA PRO A 329 -4.82 15.79 -9.12
C PRO A 329 -3.71 16.82 -8.95
N ARG A 330 -3.10 17.22 -10.07
CA ARG A 330 -2.20 18.39 -10.12
C ARG A 330 -3.04 19.64 -9.90
N ALA A 331 -2.58 20.51 -9.00
CA ALA A 331 -3.18 21.83 -8.80
C ALA A 331 -2.89 22.73 -10.00
#